data_9160caee3b473c4386f563230f91bc5e
#
_entry.id   9160caee3b473c4386f563230f91bc5e
#
_cell.length_a   1.000
_cell.length_b   1.000
_cell.length_c   1.000
_cell.angle_alpha   90.00
_cell.angle_beta   90.00
_cell.angle_gamma   90.00
#
_symmetry.space_group_name_H-M   'P 1'
#
loop_
_entity.id
_entity.type
_entity.pdbx_description
1 polymer ?
#
loop_
_entity_poly.entity_id
_entity_poly.type
_entity_poly.pdbx_seq_one_letter_code
_entity_poly.pdbx_strand_id
1 'polypeptide(L)'
;LINPDALKVMAQINKRFGGDTVVIGGDIRNDLIPRVTTGSTTFDYVLGGGFPANQWNELIGEPSHGKTAIALKVIAANQALNPDFTTVWIAAEQWVPDYAAMCGVDASRVIVVETNIMEEAYDAAIAFAESKAVDAIVIDSLPALVPGPENEKNMDEMTVGRGALLTNKFFRKAGAAMKRSLTEEERPIMGLIINQWRMKIGVMHGDPRTTPGGVGKDYAYFTRSEVRRDEWIETGSGDNKVRVGQRIKIRVTKNKTAPPQQIAYVDFYFKDHSIYEAGDYDTAKEVAAMSIVKQIVDRRGGWVYYGERKWQGLEALVNSIREEVDLFEELRDKVLEDSPQIPIVTE
;
A
#
# COMPACT_ATOMS: atom_id res chain seq x y z
N LEU A 1 25.84 -27.59 -14.59
CA LEU A 1 26.98 -27.12 -13.81
C LEU A 1 27.51 -25.84 -14.41
N ILE A 2 27.74 -24.83 -13.56
CA ILE A 2 28.28 -23.53 -13.99
C ILE A 2 29.76 -23.73 -14.37
N ASN A 3 30.19 -23.04 -15.44
CA ASN A 3 31.56 -23.07 -15.90
C ASN A 3 32.50 -22.55 -14.79
N PRO A 4 33.60 -23.29 -14.44
CA PRO A 4 34.55 -22.86 -13.41
C PRO A 4 35.16 -21.48 -13.64
N ASP A 5 35.35 -21.06 -14.89
CA ASP A 5 35.89 -19.75 -15.19
C ASP A 5 34.87 -18.62 -14.90
N ALA A 6 33.56 -18.88 -15.07
CA ALA A 6 32.52 -17.96 -14.64
C ALA A 6 32.50 -17.77 -13.11
N LEU A 7 32.73 -18.84 -12.34
CA LEU A 7 32.85 -18.77 -10.87
C LEU A 7 34.07 -17.93 -10.44
N LYS A 8 35.22 -18.02 -11.16
CA LYS A 8 36.38 -17.17 -10.90
C LYS A 8 36.08 -15.70 -11.15
N VAL A 9 35.37 -15.38 -12.24
CA VAL A 9 34.96 -14.01 -12.57
C VAL A 9 34.00 -13.50 -11.49
N MET A 10 33.03 -14.31 -11.05
CA MET A 10 32.11 -13.99 -9.95
C MET A 10 32.89 -13.61 -8.67
N ALA A 11 33.85 -14.45 -8.26
CA ALA A 11 34.68 -14.19 -7.09
C ALA A 11 35.51 -12.89 -7.23
N GLN A 12 36.02 -12.58 -8.42
CA GLN A 12 36.76 -11.34 -8.69
C GLN A 12 35.86 -10.10 -8.58
N ILE A 13 34.61 -10.19 -9.09
CA ILE A 13 33.63 -9.10 -9.02
C ILE A 13 33.26 -8.88 -7.55
N ASN A 14 32.93 -9.94 -6.80
CA ASN A 14 32.58 -9.83 -5.38
C ASN A 14 33.73 -9.24 -4.53
N LYS A 15 34.98 -9.64 -4.82
CA LYS A 15 36.16 -9.06 -4.17
C LYS A 15 36.33 -7.56 -4.50
N ARG A 16 36.00 -7.14 -5.75
CA ARG A 16 36.16 -5.76 -6.19
C ARG A 16 35.09 -4.82 -5.61
N PHE A 17 33.85 -5.28 -5.53
CA PHE A 17 32.72 -4.43 -5.12
C PHE A 17 32.28 -4.63 -3.67
N GLY A 18 32.84 -5.63 -2.99
CA GLY A 18 32.47 -6.03 -1.64
C GLY A 18 31.17 -6.84 -1.58
N GLY A 19 31.12 -7.83 -0.71
CA GLY A 19 29.92 -8.64 -0.48
C GLY A 19 29.44 -9.47 -1.66
N ASP A 20 28.17 -9.83 -1.65
CA ASP A 20 27.53 -10.72 -2.61
C ASP A 20 26.86 -9.95 -3.75
N THR A 21 27.68 -9.16 -4.49
CA THR A 21 27.20 -8.42 -5.66
C THR A 21 26.75 -9.36 -6.77
N VAL A 22 27.42 -10.53 -6.90
CA VAL A 22 27.08 -11.58 -7.85
C VAL A 22 26.89 -12.88 -7.08
N VAL A 23 25.72 -13.50 -7.22
CA VAL A 23 25.36 -14.78 -6.61
C VAL A 23 24.82 -15.73 -7.66
N ILE A 24 24.85 -17.02 -7.39
CA ILE A 24 24.20 -18.02 -8.21
C ILE A 24 22.70 -17.93 -7.98
N GLY A 25 21.88 -17.94 -9.05
CA GLY A 25 20.44 -17.75 -8.91
C GLY A 25 19.75 -18.77 -7.99
N GLY A 26 20.27 -20.01 -7.92
CA GLY A 26 19.79 -21.02 -6.97
C GLY A 26 20.17 -20.78 -5.51
N ASP A 27 21.19 -19.94 -5.24
CA ASP A 27 21.61 -19.58 -3.88
C ASP A 27 20.87 -18.34 -3.35
N ILE A 28 20.08 -17.67 -4.22
CA ILE A 28 19.23 -16.56 -3.77
C ILE A 28 18.14 -17.13 -2.88
N ARG A 29 18.00 -16.58 -1.68
CA ARG A 29 16.93 -16.95 -0.76
C ARG A 29 15.58 -16.88 -1.48
N ASN A 30 14.92 -18.01 -1.53
CA ASN A 30 13.60 -18.18 -2.15
C ASN A 30 12.48 -17.78 -1.18
N ASP A 31 12.76 -16.79 -0.31
CA ASP A 31 11.79 -16.29 0.63
C ASP A 31 10.67 -15.60 -0.12
N LEU A 32 9.46 -15.85 0.30
CA LEU A 32 8.30 -15.07 -0.10
C LEU A 32 8.61 -13.58 0.10
N ILE A 33 8.21 -12.75 -0.86
CA ILE A 33 8.37 -11.30 -0.71
C ILE A 33 7.58 -10.89 0.54
N PRO A 34 8.22 -10.29 1.57
CA PRO A 34 7.53 -9.89 2.79
C PRO A 34 6.39 -8.94 2.44
N ARG A 35 5.25 -9.12 3.10
CA ARG A 35 4.04 -8.35 2.85
C ARG A 35 3.67 -7.52 4.06
N VAL A 36 3.16 -6.33 3.77
CA VAL A 36 2.59 -5.41 4.75
C VAL A 36 1.10 -5.34 4.48
N THR A 37 0.28 -5.76 5.44
CA THR A 37 -1.18 -5.77 5.28
C THR A 37 -1.72 -4.36 5.10
N THR A 38 -2.78 -4.25 4.32
CA THR A 38 -3.51 -2.98 4.15
C THR A 38 -4.57 -2.76 5.23
N GLY A 39 -4.84 -3.77 6.06
CA GLY A 39 -5.95 -3.80 7.00
C GLY A 39 -7.30 -4.14 6.34
N SER A 40 -7.32 -4.35 5.02
CA SER A 40 -8.48 -4.79 4.25
C SER A 40 -8.18 -6.12 3.58
N THR A 41 -8.99 -7.13 3.85
CA THR A 41 -8.84 -8.48 3.28
C THR A 41 -8.96 -8.47 1.76
N THR A 42 -9.90 -7.70 1.21
CA THR A 42 -10.10 -7.60 -0.24
C THR A 42 -8.93 -6.89 -0.92
N PHE A 43 -8.39 -5.86 -0.30
CA PHE A 43 -7.25 -5.14 -0.87
C PHE A 43 -5.96 -5.95 -0.76
N ASP A 44 -5.73 -6.64 0.37
CA ASP A 44 -4.61 -7.57 0.52
C ASP A 44 -4.66 -8.67 -0.54
N TYR A 45 -5.84 -9.28 -0.74
CA TYR A 45 -6.04 -10.31 -1.76
C TYR A 45 -5.62 -9.84 -3.16
N VAL A 46 -6.10 -8.69 -3.62
CA VAL A 46 -5.79 -8.19 -4.98
C VAL A 46 -4.35 -7.70 -5.13
N LEU A 47 -3.66 -7.41 -4.03
CA LEU A 47 -2.23 -7.11 -4.02
C LEU A 47 -1.36 -8.39 -4.04
N GLY A 48 -1.92 -9.54 -3.73
CA GLY A 48 -1.19 -10.80 -3.55
C GLY A 48 -0.67 -10.99 -2.12
N GLY A 49 -1.48 -10.59 -1.13
CA GLY A 49 -1.19 -10.72 0.29
C GLY A 49 -0.77 -9.42 0.99
N GLY A 50 -1.05 -8.25 0.39
CA GLY A 50 -0.68 -6.94 0.91
C GLY A 50 0.41 -6.23 0.11
N PHE A 51 0.85 -5.06 0.56
CA PHE A 51 1.93 -4.32 -0.10
C PHE A 51 3.25 -5.06 -0.01
N PRO A 52 3.99 -5.22 -1.14
CA PRO A 52 5.33 -5.79 -1.11
C PRO A 52 6.28 -4.85 -0.36
N ALA A 53 6.98 -5.40 0.64
CA ALA A 53 8.08 -4.71 1.31
C ALA A 53 9.35 -4.68 0.45
N ASN A 54 10.33 -3.87 0.85
CA ASN A 54 11.57 -3.57 0.14
C ASN A 54 11.33 -2.95 -1.25
N GLN A 55 10.16 -2.33 -1.42
CA GLN A 55 9.70 -1.74 -2.67
C GLN A 55 8.92 -0.43 -2.41
N TRP A 56 8.85 0.40 -3.45
CA TRP A 56 8.00 1.59 -3.46
C TRP A 56 6.65 1.27 -4.10
N ASN A 57 5.59 1.61 -3.40
CA ASN A 57 4.20 1.42 -3.78
C ASN A 57 3.51 2.78 -3.92
N GLU A 58 2.52 2.88 -4.80
CA GLU A 58 1.81 4.14 -5.05
C GLU A 58 0.30 3.99 -4.80
N LEU A 59 -0.26 4.91 -4.02
CA LEU A 59 -1.69 5.20 -3.97
C LEU A 59 -1.96 6.46 -4.79
N ILE A 60 -2.79 6.38 -5.80
CA ILE A 60 -3.10 7.50 -6.69
C ILE A 60 -4.60 7.69 -6.84
N GLY A 61 -5.07 8.92 -6.91
CA GLY A 61 -6.49 9.24 -7.10
C GLY A 61 -6.78 10.72 -6.86
N GLU A 62 -8.05 11.09 -7.05
CA GLU A 62 -8.53 12.44 -6.82
C GLU A 62 -8.49 12.83 -5.33
N PRO A 63 -8.52 14.12 -5.00
CA PRO A 63 -8.63 14.59 -3.61
C PRO A 63 -9.85 14.01 -2.90
N SER A 64 -9.72 13.79 -1.58
CA SER A 64 -10.81 13.30 -0.71
C SER A 64 -11.41 11.92 -1.08
N HIS A 65 -10.68 11.09 -1.83
CA HIS A 65 -11.10 9.72 -2.16
C HIS A 65 -10.54 8.66 -1.20
N GLY A 66 -9.92 9.06 -0.07
CA GLY A 66 -9.51 8.15 1.01
C GLY A 66 -8.06 7.67 0.95
N LYS A 67 -7.18 8.24 0.12
CA LYS A 67 -5.77 7.80 0.01
C LYS A 67 -5.01 7.87 1.34
N THR A 68 -5.08 9.01 2.03
CA THR A 68 -4.46 9.21 3.36
C THR A 68 -5.08 8.27 4.40
N ALA A 69 -6.42 8.09 4.39
CA ALA A 69 -7.09 7.12 5.25
C ALA A 69 -6.56 5.70 5.04
N ILE A 70 -6.42 5.26 3.78
CA ILE A 70 -5.84 3.95 3.46
C ILE A 70 -4.41 3.84 4.00
N ALA A 71 -3.56 4.85 3.78
CA ALA A 71 -2.18 4.82 4.28
C ALA A 71 -2.13 4.72 5.81
N LEU A 72 -2.97 5.48 6.53
CA LEU A 72 -3.08 5.41 7.98
C LEU A 72 -3.60 4.03 8.45
N LYS A 73 -4.59 3.46 7.77
CA LYS A 73 -5.09 2.10 8.08
C LYS A 73 -4.03 1.02 7.86
N VAL A 74 -3.19 1.16 6.82
CA VAL A 74 -2.01 0.28 6.63
C VAL A 74 -1.12 0.32 7.88
N ILE A 75 -0.78 1.51 8.36
CA ILE A 75 0.09 1.66 9.53
C ILE A 75 -0.59 1.07 10.78
N ALA A 76 -1.84 1.44 11.04
CA ALA A 76 -2.60 0.96 12.20
C ALA A 76 -2.70 -0.57 12.24
N ALA A 77 -3.03 -1.21 11.11
CA ALA A 77 -3.15 -2.66 11.03
C ALA A 77 -1.82 -3.38 11.34
N ASN A 78 -0.71 -2.85 10.86
CA ASN A 78 0.61 -3.46 11.13
C ASN A 78 1.12 -3.15 12.53
N GLN A 79 0.80 -1.98 13.08
CA GLN A 79 1.07 -1.68 14.50
C GLN A 79 0.29 -2.58 15.45
N ALA A 80 -0.92 -3.00 15.07
CA ALA A 80 -1.71 -3.96 15.85
C ALA A 80 -1.12 -5.37 15.82
N LEU A 81 -0.53 -5.78 14.70
CA LEU A 81 0.10 -7.10 14.53
C LEU A 81 1.53 -7.16 15.10
N ASN A 82 2.26 -6.05 15.06
CA ASN A 82 3.65 -5.97 15.53
C ASN A 82 3.83 -4.73 16.44
N PRO A 83 4.04 -4.94 17.76
CA PRO A 83 4.25 -3.82 18.71
C PRO A 83 5.45 -2.94 18.38
N ASP A 84 6.45 -3.49 17.65
CA ASP A 84 7.67 -2.78 17.26
C ASP A 84 7.56 -2.10 15.88
N PHE A 85 6.38 -2.16 15.22
CA PHE A 85 6.19 -1.58 13.90
C PHE A 85 6.31 -0.06 13.95
N THR A 86 7.38 0.45 13.38
CA THR A 86 7.74 1.88 13.37
C THR A 86 7.64 2.45 11.96
N THR A 87 7.00 3.61 11.83
CA THR A 87 6.80 4.29 10.55
C THR A 87 7.48 5.65 10.52
N VAL A 88 8.08 6.00 9.39
CA VAL A 88 8.42 7.39 9.06
C VAL A 88 7.32 7.94 8.16
N TRP A 89 6.73 9.05 8.57
CA TRP A 89 5.72 9.77 7.81
C TRP A 89 6.28 11.12 7.37
N ILE A 90 6.55 11.25 6.08
CA ILE A 90 6.99 12.52 5.48
C ILE A 90 5.73 13.31 5.14
N ALA A 91 5.42 14.29 5.99
CA ALA A 91 4.27 15.14 5.90
C ALA A 91 4.59 16.36 5.03
N ALA A 92 4.47 16.20 3.72
CA ALA A 92 4.51 17.32 2.78
C ALA A 92 3.19 18.13 2.81
N GLU A 93 2.11 17.47 3.21
CA GLU A 93 0.88 18.07 3.71
C GLU A 93 0.91 18.00 5.26
N GLN A 94 0.01 18.70 5.92
CA GLN A 94 -0.01 18.74 7.38
C GLN A 94 -0.28 17.37 8.00
N TRP A 95 0.54 16.94 8.97
CA TRP A 95 0.20 15.83 9.85
C TRP A 95 -0.95 16.20 10.78
N VAL A 96 -2.01 15.39 10.84
CA VAL A 96 -3.18 15.59 11.68
C VAL A 96 -3.28 14.45 12.70
N PRO A 97 -2.79 14.64 13.95
CA PRO A 97 -2.74 13.58 14.96
C PRO A 97 -4.10 12.95 15.27
N ASP A 98 -5.17 13.77 15.38
CA ASP A 98 -6.51 13.26 15.68
C ASP A 98 -7.05 12.37 14.55
N TYR A 99 -6.74 12.70 13.30
CA TYR A 99 -7.15 11.87 12.17
C TYR A 99 -6.37 10.55 12.12
N ALA A 100 -5.08 10.59 12.46
CA ALA A 100 -4.26 9.38 12.57
C ALA A 100 -4.77 8.47 13.71
N ALA A 101 -5.07 9.04 14.88
CA ALA A 101 -5.64 8.32 16.01
C ALA A 101 -7.03 7.74 15.67
N MET A 102 -7.89 8.51 15.00
CA MET A 102 -9.18 8.02 14.50
C MET A 102 -9.02 6.79 13.60
N CYS A 103 -8.00 6.76 12.75
CA CYS A 103 -7.71 5.60 11.90
C CYS A 103 -7.04 4.43 12.66
N GLY A 104 -6.79 4.57 13.97
CA GLY A 104 -6.19 3.55 14.82
C GLY A 104 -4.67 3.58 14.90
N VAL A 105 -4.01 4.66 14.43
CA VAL A 105 -2.55 4.79 14.46
C VAL A 105 -2.08 5.16 15.86
N ASP A 106 -1.13 4.41 16.39
CA ASP A 106 -0.35 4.80 17.57
C ASP A 106 0.75 5.78 17.15
N ALA A 107 0.53 7.06 17.40
CA ALA A 107 1.44 8.13 17.01
C ALA A 107 2.80 8.05 17.73
N SER A 108 2.92 7.35 18.87
CA SER A 108 4.20 7.17 19.57
C SER A 108 5.20 6.33 18.76
N ARG A 109 4.72 5.59 17.76
CA ARG A 109 5.50 4.76 16.84
C ARG A 109 5.59 5.35 15.43
N VAL A 110 5.30 6.64 15.28
CA VAL A 110 5.40 7.36 14.02
C VAL A 110 6.41 8.50 14.14
N ILE A 111 7.45 8.46 13.33
CA ILE A 111 8.41 9.56 13.20
C ILE A 111 7.88 10.47 12.10
N VAL A 112 7.51 11.68 12.44
CA VAL A 112 7.00 12.66 11.48
C VAL A 112 8.13 13.57 11.01
N VAL A 113 8.30 13.65 9.70
CA VAL A 113 9.21 14.60 9.02
C VAL A 113 8.33 15.64 8.35
N GLU A 114 8.20 16.82 8.95
CA GLU A 114 7.35 17.90 8.46
C GLU A 114 8.17 18.81 7.55
N THR A 115 8.07 18.61 6.25
CA THR A 115 8.71 19.42 5.22
C THR A 115 7.99 19.29 3.89
N ASN A 116 7.88 20.38 3.15
CA ASN A 116 7.44 20.40 1.76
C ASN A 116 8.62 20.57 0.79
N ILE A 117 9.86 20.67 1.29
CA ILE A 117 11.06 20.79 0.46
C ILE A 117 11.45 19.41 -0.06
N MET A 118 11.46 19.27 -1.38
CA MET A 118 11.64 17.97 -2.05
C MET A 118 12.97 17.31 -1.72
N GLU A 119 14.06 18.11 -1.65
CA GLU A 119 15.40 17.62 -1.32
C GLU A 119 15.45 17.04 0.11
N GLU A 120 14.87 17.74 1.10
CA GLU A 120 14.83 17.30 2.49
C GLU A 120 13.98 16.03 2.66
N ALA A 121 12.80 16.01 2.05
CA ALA A 121 11.90 14.86 2.07
C ALA A 121 12.56 13.61 1.50
N TYR A 122 13.25 13.74 0.36
CA TYR A 122 13.90 12.63 -0.31
C TYR A 122 15.16 12.15 0.42
N ASP A 123 15.98 13.06 0.93
CA ASP A 123 17.18 12.69 1.69
C ASP A 123 16.79 12.01 3.01
N ALA A 124 15.74 12.48 3.71
CA ALA A 124 15.21 11.80 4.88
C ALA A 124 14.71 10.38 4.54
N ALA A 125 13.90 10.23 3.48
CA ALA A 125 13.41 8.91 3.06
C ALA A 125 14.54 7.93 2.73
N ILE A 126 15.61 8.41 2.05
CA ILE A 126 16.78 7.60 1.71
C ILE A 126 17.53 7.20 2.99
N ALA A 127 17.78 8.14 3.89
CA ALA A 127 18.52 7.88 5.13
C ALA A 127 17.81 6.83 6.00
N PHE A 128 16.49 6.92 6.16
CA PHE A 128 15.72 5.92 6.89
C PHE A 128 15.68 4.56 6.16
N ALA A 129 15.61 4.55 4.83
CA ALA A 129 15.68 3.31 4.06
C ALA A 129 17.05 2.61 4.19
N GLU A 130 18.14 3.38 4.19
CA GLU A 130 19.51 2.85 4.38
C GLU A 130 19.75 2.34 5.80
N SER A 131 19.15 2.98 6.80
CA SER A 131 19.32 2.60 8.21
C SER A 131 18.70 1.24 8.57
N LYS A 132 17.72 0.76 7.79
CA LYS A 132 16.92 -0.45 8.10
C LYS A 132 16.27 -0.45 9.50
N ALA A 133 16.11 0.73 10.08
CA ALA A 133 15.61 0.90 11.45
C ALA A 133 14.08 1.05 11.56
N VAL A 134 13.37 1.12 10.43
CA VAL A 134 11.92 1.34 10.36
C VAL A 134 11.26 0.31 9.44
N ASP A 135 9.95 0.12 9.59
CA ASP A 135 9.17 -0.87 8.82
C ASP A 135 8.45 -0.24 7.62
N ALA A 136 8.13 1.05 7.73
CA ALA A 136 7.45 1.77 6.66
C ALA A 136 7.96 3.20 6.50
N ILE A 137 7.96 3.69 5.27
CA ILE A 137 8.21 5.08 4.91
C ILE A 137 7.04 5.53 4.03
N VAL A 138 6.28 6.51 4.51
CA VAL A 138 5.13 7.10 3.80
C VAL A 138 5.46 8.51 3.38
N ILE A 139 5.16 8.89 2.13
CA ILE A 139 5.25 10.28 1.64
C ILE A 139 3.82 10.75 1.31
N ASP A 140 3.32 11.71 2.06
CA ASP A 140 1.99 12.30 1.89
C ASP A 140 2.10 13.82 1.73
N SER A 141 2.04 14.36 0.53
CA SER A 141 1.91 13.69 -0.75
C SER A 141 3.01 14.17 -1.72
N LEU A 142 3.30 13.38 -2.75
CA LEU A 142 4.28 13.77 -3.77
C LEU A 142 3.96 15.11 -4.46
N PRO A 143 2.69 15.43 -4.81
CA PRO A 143 2.34 16.72 -5.41
C PRO A 143 2.57 17.94 -4.53
N ALA A 144 2.65 17.77 -3.21
CA ALA A 144 2.86 18.86 -2.25
C ALA A 144 4.34 19.23 -2.08
N LEU A 145 5.26 18.36 -2.54
CA LEU A 145 6.68 18.61 -2.49
C LEU A 145 7.12 19.60 -3.57
N VAL A 146 7.93 20.58 -3.16
CA VAL A 146 8.47 21.66 -4.03
C VAL A 146 10.00 21.63 -3.99
N PRO A 147 10.71 21.75 -5.15
CA PRO A 147 12.15 21.92 -5.15
C PRO A 147 12.59 23.13 -4.32
N GLY A 148 13.60 22.98 -3.45
CA GLY A 148 14.05 24.03 -2.54
C GLY A 148 14.28 25.40 -3.20
N PRO A 149 15.05 25.49 -4.32
CA PRO A 149 15.25 26.75 -5.02
C PRO A 149 14.00 27.35 -5.70
N GLU A 150 12.98 26.53 -5.93
CA GLU A 150 11.67 27.03 -6.42
C GLU A 150 10.88 27.67 -5.26
N ASN A 151 11.02 27.12 -4.07
CA ASN A 151 10.38 27.65 -2.87
C ASN A 151 10.97 29.02 -2.42
N GLU A 152 12.22 29.28 -2.78
CA GLU A 152 12.91 30.55 -2.47
C GLU A 152 12.67 31.66 -3.51
N LYS A 153 12.10 31.34 -4.66
CA LYS A 153 11.86 32.25 -5.78
C LYS A 153 10.56 33.06 -5.62
N ASN A 154 10.52 34.21 -6.27
CA ASN A 154 9.28 34.97 -6.39
C ASN A 154 8.26 34.24 -7.29
N MET A 155 6.97 34.55 -7.10
CA MET A 155 5.86 33.87 -7.78
C MET A 155 5.86 34.02 -9.31
N ASP A 156 6.59 34.97 -9.84
CA ASP A 156 6.74 35.26 -11.26
C ASP A 156 7.90 34.52 -11.96
N GLU A 157 8.76 33.84 -11.16
CA GLU A 157 9.88 33.06 -11.69
C GLU A 157 9.49 31.59 -11.94
N MET A 158 9.38 31.19 -13.21
CA MET A 158 9.04 29.81 -13.58
C MET A 158 10.25 28.89 -13.54
N THR A 159 10.13 27.75 -12.84
CA THR A 159 11.12 26.67 -12.86
C THR A 159 10.52 25.42 -13.49
N VAL A 160 10.98 25.03 -14.68
CA VAL A 160 10.42 23.90 -15.42
C VAL A 160 11.28 22.65 -15.24
N GLY A 161 10.67 21.53 -14.87
CA GLY A 161 11.27 20.20 -14.94
C GLY A 161 12.19 19.77 -13.79
N ARG A 162 12.56 20.66 -12.84
CA ARG A 162 13.45 20.32 -11.73
C ARG A 162 12.87 19.26 -10.81
N GLY A 163 11.59 19.37 -10.46
CA GLY A 163 10.89 18.37 -9.63
C GLY A 163 10.93 16.96 -10.24
N ALA A 164 10.77 16.84 -11.57
CA ALA A 164 10.87 15.56 -12.26
C ALA A 164 12.30 14.98 -12.21
N LEU A 165 13.33 15.82 -12.33
CA LEU A 165 14.73 15.40 -12.22
C LEU A 165 15.07 14.91 -10.81
N LEU A 166 14.62 15.64 -9.77
CA LEU A 166 14.81 15.26 -8.36
C LEU A 166 14.08 13.95 -8.05
N THR A 167 12.83 13.80 -8.48
CA THR A 167 12.05 12.57 -8.29
C THR A 167 12.74 11.38 -8.97
N ASN A 168 13.25 11.52 -10.19
CA ASN A 168 13.99 10.47 -10.86
C ASN A 168 15.31 10.12 -10.13
N LYS A 169 16.02 11.11 -9.58
CA LYS A 169 17.22 10.90 -8.77
C LYS A 169 16.88 10.17 -7.47
N PHE A 170 15.79 10.57 -6.81
CA PHE A 170 15.26 9.91 -5.61
C PHE A 170 15.04 8.42 -5.85
N PHE A 171 14.22 8.04 -6.84
CA PHE A 171 13.92 6.64 -7.09
C PHE A 171 15.14 5.79 -7.44
N ARG A 172 16.16 6.35 -8.10
CA ARG A 172 17.41 5.62 -8.35
C ARG A 172 18.16 5.33 -7.06
N LYS A 173 18.26 6.30 -6.13
CA LYS A 173 18.91 6.12 -4.83
C LYS A 173 18.06 5.28 -3.88
N ALA A 174 16.78 5.64 -3.73
CA ALA A 174 15.85 4.96 -2.85
C ALA A 174 15.62 3.51 -3.27
N GLY A 175 15.63 3.19 -4.57
CA GLY A 175 15.57 1.82 -5.06
C GLY A 175 16.77 0.99 -4.63
N ALA A 176 17.96 1.58 -4.55
CA ALA A 176 19.15 0.90 -4.02
C ALA A 176 19.05 0.73 -2.48
N ALA A 177 18.63 1.79 -1.76
CA ALA A 177 18.46 1.77 -0.30
C ALA A 177 17.39 0.77 0.16
N MET A 178 16.32 0.58 -0.64
CA MET A 178 15.26 -0.40 -0.34
C MET A 178 15.64 -1.84 -0.70
N LYS A 179 16.70 -2.03 -1.48
CA LYS A 179 17.09 -3.38 -1.91
C LYS A 179 17.50 -4.21 -0.70
N ARG A 180 16.90 -5.40 -0.59
CA ARG A 180 17.29 -6.36 0.44
C ARG A 180 18.63 -7.02 0.11
N SER A 181 19.35 -7.48 1.15
CA SER A 181 20.45 -8.42 0.95
C SER A 181 19.95 -9.71 0.29
N LEU A 182 20.76 -10.31 -0.56
CA LEU A 182 20.45 -11.60 -1.18
C LEU A 182 20.81 -12.78 -0.27
N THR A 183 21.66 -12.56 0.71
CA THR A 183 22.26 -13.59 1.59
C THR A 183 21.98 -13.40 3.06
N GLU A 184 21.76 -12.16 3.50
CA GLU A 184 21.53 -11.82 4.90
C GLU A 184 20.05 -11.47 5.15
N GLU A 185 19.60 -11.75 6.36
CA GLU A 185 18.28 -11.35 6.83
C GLU A 185 18.29 -9.89 7.25
N GLU A 186 17.48 -9.07 6.63
CA GLU A 186 17.34 -7.65 6.95
C GLU A 186 15.87 -7.33 7.24
N ARG A 187 15.64 -6.33 8.10
CA ARG A 187 14.31 -5.80 8.38
C ARG A 187 13.67 -5.28 7.08
N PRO A 188 12.53 -5.83 6.66
CA PRO A 188 11.87 -5.36 5.44
C PRO A 188 11.25 -3.98 5.64
N ILE A 189 11.36 -3.10 4.65
CA ILE A 189 10.81 -1.75 4.71
C ILE A 189 9.80 -1.56 3.58
N MET A 190 8.58 -1.14 3.90
CA MET A 190 7.59 -0.76 2.90
C MET A 190 7.72 0.74 2.56
N GLY A 191 7.89 1.08 1.28
CA GLY A 191 7.72 2.44 0.80
C GLY A 191 6.31 2.65 0.25
N LEU A 192 5.63 3.72 0.68
CA LEU A 192 4.31 4.10 0.19
C LEU A 192 4.27 5.58 -0.16
N ILE A 193 3.86 5.91 -1.38
CA ILE A 193 3.75 7.28 -1.87
C ILE A 193 2.31 7.58 -2.25
N ILE A 194 1.77 8.64 -1.69
CA ILE A 194 0.47 9.19 -2.07
C ILE A 194 0.68 10.18 -3.21
N ASN A 195 -0.10 10.00 -4.28
CA ASN A 195 -0.04 10.84 -5.48
C ASN A 195 -1.45 11.28 -5.92
N GLN A 196 -1.51 12.26 -6.82
CA GLN A 196 -2.76 12.78 -7.36
C GLN A 196 -2.68 12.86 -8.89
N TRP A 197 -3.83 12.70 -9.53
CA TRP A 197 -3.96 12.91 -10.96
C TRP A 197 -3.87 14.39 -11.31
N ARG A 198 -3.21 14.68 -12.40
CA ARG A 198 -3.26 15.97 -13.09
C ARG A 198 -3.68 15.76 -14.52
N MET A 199 -4.30 16.76 -15.12
CA MET A 199 -4.71 16.72 -16.52
C MET A 199 -3.67 17.38 -17.41
N LYS A 200 -3.27 16.71 -18.47
CA LYS A 200 -2.46 17.32 -19.54
C LYS A 200 -3.34 18.23 -20.38
N ILE A 201 -2.94 19.48 -20.52
CA ILE A 201 -3.63 20.45 -21.40
C ILE A 201 -3.36 20.07 -22.87
N GLY A 202 -4.39 20.11 -23.72
CA GLY A 202 -4.26 19.92 -25.17
C GLY A 202 -4.26 18.46 -25.64
N VAL A 203 -4.52 17.48 -24.80
CA VAL A 203 -4.69 16.08 -25.22
C VAL A 203 -6.12 15.87 -25.71
N MET A 204 -6.29 15.73 -27.04
CA MET A 204 -7.60 15.50 -27.67
C MET A 204 -7.95 14.02 -27.82
N HIS A 205 -6.96 13.11 -27.77
CA HIS A 205 -7.15 11.66 -27.88
C HIS A 205 -6.30 10.91 -26.87
N GLY A 206 -6.82 9.79 -26.32
CA GLY A 206 -6.17 8.99 -25.29
C GLY A 206 -6.47 9.47 -23.85
N ASP A 207 -5.77 8.93 -22.86
CA ASP A 207 -5.95 9.32 -21.45
C ASP A 207 -5.16 10.61 -21.15
N PRO A 208 -5.85 11.73 -20.85
CA PRO A 208 -5.19 12.99 -20.53
C PRO A 208 -4.57 13.01 -19.14
N ARG A 209 -4.85 12.02 -18.30
CA ARG A 209 -4.34 11.96 -16.94
C ARG A 209 -2.82 11.78 -16.92
N THR A 210 -2.18 12.50 -16.03
CA THR A 210 -0.75 12.43 -15.75
C THR A 210 -0.51 12.59 -14.26
N THR A 211 0.72 12.40 -13.83
CA THR A 211 1.10 12.53 -12.43
C THR A 211 2.34 13.40 -12.28
N PRO A 212 2.48 14.18 -11.20
CA PRO A 212 3.71 14.88 -10.87
C PRO A 212 4.90 13.92 -10.77
N GLY A 213 6.13 14.44 -10.93
CA GLY A 213 7.36 13.69 -10.74
C GLY A 213 7.93 13.01 -12.00
N GLY A 214 7.33 13.24 -13.19
CA GLY A 214 7.84 12.71 -14.47
C GLY A 214 7.55 11.22 -14.68
N VAL A 215 7.91 10.70 -15.86
CA VAL A 215 7.61 9.32 -16.29
C VAL A 215 8.50 8.26 -15.61
N GLY A 216 9.73 8.64 -15.21
CA GLY A 216 10.68 7.68 -14.66
C GLY A 216 10.21 6.97 -13.39
N LYS A 217 9.44 7.65 -12.54
CA LYS A 217 8.85 7.06 -11.33
C LYS A 217 7.87 5.93 -11.64
N ASP A 218 7.19 5.97 -12.79
CA ASP A 218 6.19 4.96 -13.17
C ASP A 218 6.83 3.57 -13.35
N TYR A 219 8.11 3.53 -13.70
CA TYR A 219 8.89 2.29 -13.76
C TYR A 219 9.37 1.84 -12.38
N ALA A 220 9.62 2.79 -11.46
CA ALA A 220 10.14 2.51 -10.14
C ALA A 220 9.11 1.87 -9.21
N TYR A 221 7.85 2.29 -9.27
CA TYR A 221 6.80 1.69 -8.45
C TYR A 221 6.62 0.20 -8.74
N PHE A 222 6.51 -0.57 -7.68
CA PHE A 222 6.24 -2.01 -7.74
C PHE A 222 4.76 -2.29 -7.90
N THR A 223 3.95 -1.58 -7.12
CA THR A 223 2.49 -1.58 -7.27
C THR A 223 1.97 -0.15 -7.49
N ARG A 224 0.87 -0.02 -8.21
CA ARG A 224 0.09 1.21 -8.34
C ARG A 224 -1.37 0.89 -8.12
N SER A 225 -1.97 1.53 -7.14
CA SER A 225 -3.36 1.38 -6.75
C SER A 225 -4.11 2.69 -6.98
N GLU A 226 -5.04 2.67 -7.94
CA GLU A 226 -5.95 3.79 -8.22
C GLU A 226 -7.08 3.76 -7.20
N VAL A 227 -7.19 4.83 -6.41
CA VAL A 227 -8.18 5.00 -5.35
C VAL A 227 -9.27 5.95 -5.79
N ARG A 228 -10.51 5.50 -5.75
CA ARG A 228 -11.67 6.31 -6.10
C ARG A 228 -12.81 6.03 -5.12
N ARG A 229 -13.51 7.08 -4.69
CA ARG A 229 -14.80 6.88 -4.04
C ARG A 229 -15.79 6.31 -5.04
N ASP A 230 -16.39 5.17 -4.72
CA ASP A 230 -17.43 4.53 -5.52
C ASP A 230 -18.80 5.10 -5.16
N GLU A 231 -19.14 5.06 -3.87
CA GLU A 231 -20.40 5.60 -3.35
C GLU A 231 -20.23 6.14 -1.93
N TRP A 232 -21.20 6.94 -1.48
CA TRP A 232 -21.33 7.34 -0.09
C TRP A 232 -22.12 6.29 0.69
N ILE A 233 -21.67 5.99 1.90
CA ILE A 233 -22.45 5.22 2.87
C ILE A 233 -23.29 6.24 3.63
N GLU A 234 -24.61 6.15 3.49
CA GLU A 234 -25.57 7.10 4.06
C GLU A 234 -26.52 6.39 5.02
N THR A 235 -26.94 7.10 6.05
CA THR A 235 -27.98 6.66 7.00
C THR A 235 -29.12 7.68 7.00
N GLY A 236 -30.30 7.26 7.48
CA GLY A 236 -31.52 8.08 7.44
C GLY A 236 -32.29 7.95 6.13
N SER A 237 -33.37 8.71 6.01
CA SER A 237 -34.27 8.70 4.85
C SER A 237 -34.68 10.10 4.43
N GLY A 238 -35.01 10.28 3.15
CA GLY A 238 -35.44 11.57 2.60
C GLY A 238 -34.38 12.67 2.82
N ASP A 239 -34.82 13.83 3.30
CA ASP A 239 -33.95 14.99 3.54
C ASP A 239 -33.05 14.87 4.79
N ASN A 240 -33.27 13.81 5.59
CA ASN A 240 -32.46 13.54 6.79
C ASN A 240 -31.31 12.56 6.54
N LYS A 241 -30.92 12.36 5.30
CA LYS A 241 -29.77 11.53 4.97
C LYS A 241 -28.47 12.16 5.46
N VAL A 242 -27.68 11.36 6.20
CA VAL A 242 -26.37 11.74 6.72
C VAL A 242 -25.32 10.77 6.17
N ARG A 243 -24.25 11.33 5.65
CA ARG A 243 -23.08 10.53 5.22
C ARG A 243 -22.28 10.10 6.44
N VAL A 244 -22.09 8.81 6.60
CA VAL A 244 -21.36 8.20 7.72
C VAL A 244 -20.07 7.52 7.26
N GLY A 245 -19.97 7.21 5.98
CA GLY A 245 -18.81 6.55 5.40
C GLY A 245 -18.77 6.68 3.89
N GLN A 246 -17.82 6.00 3.29
CA GLN A 246 -17.70 5.88 1.83
C GLN A 246 -17.23 4.49 1.46
N ARG A 247 -17.75 3.95 0.37
CA ARG A 247 -17.16 2.80 -0.31
C ARG A 247 -16.05 3.29 -1.21
N ILE A 248 -14.85 2.76 -0.98
CA ILE A 248 -13.66 3.06 -1.76
C ILE A 248 -13.44 1.92 -2.74
N LYS A 249 -13.38 2.25 -4.03
CA LYS A 249 -12.94 1.35 -5.09
C LYS A 249 -11.46 1.53 -5.31
N ILE A 250 -10.72 0.43 -5.22
CA ILE A 250 -9.27 0.39 -5.42
C ILE A 250 -8.98 -0.52 -6.60
N ARG A 251 -8.36 0.03 -7.66
CA ARG A 251 -7.93 -0.74 -8.82
C ARG A 251 -6.41 -0.81 -8.85
N VAL A 252 -5.87 -2.00 -8.72
CA VAL A 252 -4.42 -2.25 -8.80
C VAL A 252 -4.01 -2.29 -10.27
N THR A 253 -3.61 -1.17 -10.82
CA THR A 253 -3.30 -1.01 -12.26
C THR A 253 -1.91 -1.53 -12.61
N LYS A 254 -1.00 -1.57 -11.65
CA LYS A 254 0.34 -2.16 -11.78
C LYS A 254 0.62 -3.03 -10.57
N ASN A 255 1.10 -4.23 -10.82
CA ASN A 255 1.60 -5.12 -9.79
C ASN A 255 2.71 -6.00 -10.41
N LYS A 256 3.89 -6.02 -9.77
CA LYS A 256 5.02 -6.87 -10.21
C LYS A 256 5.06 -8.22 -9.49
N THR A 257 4.17 -8.45 -8.53
CA THR A 257 4.15 -9.63 -7.66
C THR A 257 2.86 -10.42 -7.71
N ALA A 258 1.83 -9.89 -8.39
CA ALA A 258 0.54 -10.52 -8.59
C ALA A 258 -0.10 -10.00 -9.89
N PRO A 259 -1.17 -10.62 -10.41
CA PRO A 259 -1.87 -10.14 -11.60
C PRO A 259 -2.37 -8.70 -11.45
N PRO A 260 -2.07 -7.80 -12.40
CA PRO A 260 -2.57 -6.43 -12.39
C PRO A 260 -4.06 -6.38 -12.76
N GLN A 261 -4.64 -5.17 -12.70
CA GLN A 261 -6.04 -4.86 -13.08
C GLN A 261 -7.10 -5.48 -12.17
N GLN A 262 -6.70 -5.96 -10.99
CA GLN A 262 -7.62 -6.43 -9.95
C GLN A 262 -8.30 -5.26 -9.26
N ILE A 263 -9.51 -5.50 -8.73
CA ILE A 263 -10.32 -4.47 -8.06
C ILE A 263 -10.73 -4.95 -6.68
N ALA A 264 -10.50 -4.10 -5.67
CA ALA A 264 -11.02 -4.24 -4.32
C ALA A 264 -12.05 -3.15 -4.01
N TYR A 265 -12.97 -3.45 -3.11
CA TYR A 265 -13.91 -2.50 -2.53
C TYR A 265 -13.77 -2.53 -1.02
N VAL A 266 -13.63 -1.34 -0.40
CA VAL A 266 -13.45 -1.16 1.04
C VAL A 266 -14.49 -0.17 1.53
N ASP A 267 -15.28 -0.56 2.52
CA ASP A 267 -16.21 0.34 3.21
C ASP A 267 -15.47 0.99 4.38
N PHE A 268 -15.28 2.31 4.32
CA PHE A 268 -14.61 3.13 5.33
C PHE A 268 -15.60 4.08 6.00
N TYR A 269 -15.69 4.03 7.33
CA TYR A 269 -16.53 4.89 8.14
C TYR A 269 -15.73 6.05 8.72
N PHE A 270 -16.22 7.27 8.58
CA PHE A 270 -15.59 8.49 9.13
C PHE A 270 -16.45 9.12 10.22
N LYS A 271 -17.55 8.47 10.60
CA LYS A 271 -18.41 8.81 11.74
C LYS A 271 -18.89 7.53 12.40
N ASP A 272 -19.08 7.62 13.70
CA ASP A 272 -19.72 6.56 14.46
C ASP A 272 -21.11 6.31 13.92
N HIS A 273 -21.38 5.05 13.62
CA HIS A 273 -22.67 4.64 13.09
C HIS A 273 -22.95 3.16 13.38
N SER A 274 -24.05 2.89 14.11
CA SER A 274 -24.44 1.53 14.49
C SER A 274 -23.32 0.85 15.30
N ILE A 275 -22.65 -0.13 14.71
CA ILE A 275 -21.55 -0.90 15.30
C ILE A 275 -20.17 -0.43 14.87
N TYR A 276 -20.10 0.55 13.99
CA TYR A 276 -18.83 1.09 13.48
C TYR A 276 -18.43 2.34 14.21
N GLU A 277 -17.15 2.45 14.51
CA GLU A 277 -16.52 3.68 14.97
C GLU A 277 -15.91 4.45 13.79
N ALA A 278 -15.69 5.75 13.99
CA ALA A 278 -14.98 6.54 13.00
C ALA A 278 -13.56 5.99 12.82
N GLY A 279 -13.17 5.74 11.58
CA GLY A 279 -11.89 5.11 11.22
C GLY A 279 -11.99 3.62 10.87
N ASP A 280 -13.14 3.00 11.03
CA ASP A 280 -13.31 1.57 10.77
C ASP A 280 -13.40 1.20 9.29
N TYR A 281 -12.91 -0.01 9.01
CA TYR A 281 -13.26 -0.79 7.83
C TYR A 281 -14.30 -1.85 8.17
N ASP A 282 -15.22 -2.16 7.25
CA ASP A 282 -16.12 -3.31 7.40
C ASP A 282 -15.44 -4.61 6.94
N THR A 283 -14.42 -5.04 7.68
CA THR A 283 -13.62 -6.22 7.35
C THR A 283 -14.45 -7.52 7.41
N ALA A 284 -15.43 -7.62 8.30
CA ALA A 284 -16.30 -8.79 8.37
C ALA A 284 -17.14 -8.98 7.09
N LYS A 285 -17.64 -7.87 6.53
CA LYS A 285 -18.35 -7.89 5.25
C LYS A 285 -17.44 -8.26 4.08
N GLU A 286 -16.19 -7.78 4.10
CA GLU A 286 -15.19 -8.15 3.10
C GLU A 286 -14.92 -9.66 3.13
N VAL A 287 -14.64 -10.23 4.31
CA VAL A 287 -14.37 -11.66 4.49
C VAL A 287 -15.58 -12.50 4.06
N ALA A 288 -16.79 -12.11 4.48
CA ALA A 288 -18.00 -12.81 4.09
C ALA A 288 -18.22 -12.81 2.56
N ALA A 289 -18.06 -11.65 1.92
CA ALA A 289 -18.23 -11.50 0.48
C ALA A 289 -17.19 -12.31 -0.29
N MET A 290 -15.92 -12.23 0.10
CA MET A 290 -14.83 -12.96 -0.53
C MET A 290 -14.96 -14.48 -0.34
N SER A 291 -15.38 -14.93 0.83
CA SER A 291 -15.61 -16.35 1.11
C SER A 291 -16.68 -16.97 0.19
N ILE A 292 -17.71 -16.19 -0.17
CA ILE A 292 -18.70 -16.63 -1.16
C ILE A 292 -18.13 -16.63 -2.57
N VAL A 293 -17.45 -15.56 -2.97
CA VAL A 293 -16.84 -15.44 -4.31
C VAL A 293 -15.84 -16.57 -4.56
N LYS A 294 -15.08 -16.95 -3.53
CA LYS A 294 -14.08 -18.03 -3.58
C LYS A 294 -14.66 -19.42 -3.34
N GLN A 295 -15.96 -19.53 -3.13
CA GLN A 295 -16.64 -20.80 -2.84
C GLN A 295 -16.11 -21.51 -1.57
N ILE A 296 -15.50 -20.78 -0.65
CA ILE A 296 -15.14 -21.27 0.69
C ILE A 296 -16.42 -21.52 1.48
N VAL A 297 -17.41 -20.64 1.27
CA VAL A 297 -18.73 -20.71 1.86
C VAL A 297 -19.74 -20.92 0.74
N ASP A 298 -20.59 -21.95 0.88
CA ASP A 298 -21.62 -22.30 -0.08
C ASP A 298 -22.86 -21.43 0.10
N ARG A 299 -23.39 -20.86 -1.00
CA ARG A 299 -24.66 -20.16 -1.00
C ARG A 299 -25.72 -20.95 -1.77
N ARG A 300 -26.79 -21.35 -1.08
CA ARG A 300 -27.91 -22.12 -1.66
C ARG A 300 -29.21 -21.40 -1.35
N GLY A 301 -29.78 -20.73 -2.36
CA GLY A 301 -30.97 -19.90 -2.19
C GLY A 301 -30.74 -18.76 -1.19
N GLY A 302 -31.58 -18.70 -0.15
CA GLY A 302 -31.46 -17.71 0.93
C GLY A 302 -30.52 -18.11 2.08
N TRP A 303 -29.82 -19.23 1.97
CA TRP A 303 -28.96 -19.76 3.02
C TRP A 303 -27.48 -19.78 2.61
N VAL A 304 -26.64 -19.63 3.61
CA VAL A 304 -25.18 -19.71 3.50
C VAL A 304 -24.68 -20.83 4.40
N TYR A 305 -23.76 -21.67 3.91
CA TYR A 305 -23.27 -22.87 4.59
C TYR A 305 -21.76 -22.87 4.68
N TYR A 306 -21.23 -23.30 5.83
CA TYR A 306 -19.81 -23.54 6.04
C TYR A 306 -19.62 -24.70 7.04
N GLY A 307 -19.12 -25.85 6.56
CA GLY A 307 -19.10 -27.08 7.34
C GLY A 307 -20.50 -27.48 7.81
N GLU A 308 -20.68 -27.64 9.12
CA GLU A 308 -21.99 -27.91 9.73
C GLU A 308 -22.80 -26.64 10.06
N ARG A 309 -22.21 -25.47 9.89
CA ARG A 309 -22.84 -24.18 10.21
C ARG A 309 -23.68 -23.66 9.05
N LYS A 310 -24.77 -22.97 9.40
CA LYS A 310 -25.64 -22.33 8.41
C LYS A 310 -26.19 -21.00 8.91
N TRP A 311 -26.34 -20.06 7.99
CA TRP A 311 -26.88 -18.71 8.25
C TRP A 311 -27.97 -18.38 7.26
N GLN A 312 -29.01 -17.68 7.71
CA GLN A 312 -30.08 -17.19 6.84
C GLN A 312 -29.65 -15.82 6.26
N GLY A 313 -29.17 -15.85 5.02
CA GLY A 313 -28.69 -14.67 4.32
C GLY A 313 -27.22 -14.31 4.64
N LEU A 314 -26.71 -13.36 3.85
CA LEU A 314 -25.34 -12.89 3.98
C LEU A 314 -25.13 -12.09 5.28
N GLU A 315 -26.13 -11.29 5.68
CA GLU A 315 -26.04 -10.43 6.86
C GLU A 315 -25.86 -11.24 8.16
N ALA A 316 -26.54 -12.38 8.28
CA ALA A 316 -26.36 -13.26 9.42
C ALA A 316 -24.95 -13.87 9.48
N LEU A 317 -24.35 -14.22 8.32
CA LEU A 317 -22.94 -14.64 8.26
C LEU A 317 -22.02 -13.50 8.68
N VAL A 318 -22.23 -12.29 8.15
CA VAL A 318 -21.41 -11.10 8.49
C VAL A 318 -21.44 -10.82 9.98
N ASN A 319 -22.62 -10.91 10.62
CA ASN A 319 -22.76 -10.72 12.07
C ASN A 319 -22.01 -11.79 12.86
N SER A 320 -22.11 -13.07 12.46
CA SER A 320 -21.33 -14.14 13.11
C SER A 320 -19.83 -13.94 12.97
N ILE A 321 -19.35 -13.48 11.80
CA ILE A 321 -17.93 -13.17 11.58
C ILE A 321 -17.48 -12.02 12.48
N ARG A 322 -18.34 -11.03 12.77
CA ARG A 322 -18.01 -9.94 13.70
C ARG A 322 -17.93 -10.39 15.15
N GLU A 323 -18.82 -11.29 15.55
CA GLU A 323 -18.91 -11.75 16.93
C GLU A 323 -17.87 -12.82 17.27
N GLU A 324 -17.42 -13.58 16.27
CA GLU A 324 -16.55 -14.75 16.46
C GLU A 324 -15.20 -14.52 15.79
N VAL A 325 -14.20 -14.13 16.58
CA VAL A 325 -12.81 -13.86 16.11
C VAL A 325 -12.22 -15.07 15.39
N ASP A 326 -12.40 -16.29 15.93
CA ASP A 326 -11.89 -17.53 15.34
C ASP A 326 -12.47 -17.76 13.93
N LEU A 327 -13.78 -17.49 13.75
CA LEU A 327 -14.42 -17.62 12.45
C LEU A 327 -13.91 -16.57 11.46
N PHE A 328 -13.71 -15.33 11.94
CA PHE A 328 -13.13 -14.27 11.12
C PHE A 328 -11.72 -14.66 10.63
N GLU A 329 -10.86 -15.10 11.55
CA GLU A 329 -9.48 -15.47 11.20
C GLU A 329 -9.44 -16.67 10.28
N GLU A 330 -10.22 -17.71 10.55
CA GLU A 330 -10.28 -18.91 9.72
C GLU A 330 -10.72 -18.59 8.27
N LEU A 331 -11.79 -17.82 8.10
CA LEU A 331 -12.28 -17.46 6.77
C LEU A 331 -11.36 -16.48 6.05
N ARG A 332 -10.80 -15.50 6.77
CA ARG A 332 -9.82 -14.56 6.22
C ARG A 332 -8.58 -15.29 5.69
N ASP A 333 -8.04 -16.20 6.49
CA ASP A 333 -6.83 -16.93 6.13
C ASP A 333 -7.08 -17.82 4.90
N LYS A 334 -8.22 -18.50 4.83
CA LYS A 334 -8.62 -19.24 3.62
C LYS A 334 -8.81 -18.34 2.39
N VAL A 335 -9.33 -17.13 2.57
CA VAL A 335 -9.43 -16.16 1.48
C VAL A 335 -8.05 -15.75 0.98
N LEU A 336 -7.10 -15.55 1.89
CA LEU A 336 -5.75 -15.08 1.54
C LEU A 336 -4.80 -16.20 1.09
N GLU A 337 -5.04 -17.46 1.50
CA GLU A 337 -4.26 -18.62 1.09
C GLU A 337 -4.15 -18.74 -0.43
N ASP A 338 -5.25 -18.50 -1.13
CA ASP A 338 -5.29 -18.47 -2.60
C ASP A 338 -5.08 -17.06 -3.18
N SER A 339 -4.49 -16.13 -2.44
CA SER A 339 -4.25 -14.80 -3.03
C SER A 339 -3.34 -14.94 -4.27
N PRO A 340 -3.63 -14.20 -5.36
CA PRO A 340 -2.98 -14.40 -6.65
C PRO A 340 -1.53 -13.92 -6.61
N GLN A 341 -0.68 -14.69 -5.95
CA GLN A 341 0.77 -14.49 -6.00
C GLN A 341 1.31 -15.05 -7.32
N ILE A 342 2.38 -14.46 -7.83
CA ILE A 342 3.15 -15.10 -8.88
C ILE A 342 3.78 -16.33 -8.24
N PRO A 343 3.49 -17.56 -8.71
CA PRO A 343 4.04 -18.75 -8.09
C PRO A 343 5.57 -18.67 -8.10
N ILE A 344 6.17 -18.80 -6.94
CA ILE A 344 7.59 -19.13 -6.86
C ILE A 344 7.63 -20.63 -7.17
N VAL A 345 8.20 -20.99 -8.30
CA VAL A 345 8.39 -22.39 -8.67
C VAL A 345 9.34 -22.98 -7.64
N THR A 346 8.78 -23.69 -6.65
CA THR A 346 9.55 -24.59 -5.79
C THR A 346 9.69 -25.89 -6.56
N GLU A 347 10.91 -26.21 -7.02
CA GLU A 347 11.26 -27.55 -7.46
C GLU A 347 11.26 -28.53 -6.28
#